data_8e92cd7328fc8659ed18a2ca824dcade
#
_entry.id   8e92cd7328fc8659ed18a2ca824dcade
#
_cell.length_a   1.000
_cell.length_b   1.000
_cell.length_c   1.000
_cell.angle_alpha   90.00
_cell.angle_beta   90.00
_cell.angle_gamma   90.00
#
_symmetry.space_group_name_H-M   'P 1'
#
loop_
_entity.id
_entity.type
_entity.pdbx_description
1 polymer ?
#
loop_
_entity_poly.entity_id
_entity_poly.type
_entity_poly.pdbx_seq_one_letter_code
_entity_poly.pdbx_strand_id
1 'polypeptide(L)'
;MLFRSAAYLDDDPETDPFALMEGKKSCHTGWLKSAGMLIPMGYLIGNGYAEVVGDPEEIESLRATVTSFFHEDSEIPEGGTQYSGYKGALKCMMTGHGDIALVKDTAYRLYCDENEDDVPDGPDWCLDRDDIVMLPSFGQAPSHPVMYDPARMDSETMLMIQDALLALDDDSEGREILNDVLNTAGMVASTADEHLGTYSDAVSNVPGIRAYLEK
;
A
#
# COMPACT_ATOMS: atom_id res chain seq x y z
N MET A 1 -4.63 4.76 -4.75
CA MET A 1 -4.41 6.08 -4.10
C MET A 1 -5.58 6.98 -4.40
N LEU A 2 -6.04 7.79 -3.45
CA LEU A 2 -7.20 8.65 -3.56
C LEU A 2 -6.82 10.10 -3.25
N PHE A 3 -7.39 11.03 -4.02
CA PHE A 3 -7.21 12.47 -3.88
C PHE A 3 -8.56 13.13 -3.64
N ARG A 4 -8.64 14.07 -2.70
CA ARG A 4 -9.84 14.82 -2.39
C ARG A 4 -10.02 15.98 -3.36
N SER A 5 -11.04 15.94 -4.21
CA SER A 5 -11.45 16.96 -5.17
C SER A 5 -10.95 16.78 -6.61
N ALA A 6 -11.93 16.62 -7.51
CA ALA A 6 -11.72 16.64 -8.96
C ALA A 6 -11.13 17.98 -9.50
N ALA A 7 -11.18 19.05 -8.70
CA ALA A 7 -10.66 20.37 -9.07
C ALA A 7 -9.13 20.46 -9.18
N TYR A 8 -8.40 19.41 -8.77
CA TYR A 8 -6.94 19.37 -8.86
C TYR A 8 -6.40 18.66 -10.11
N LEU A 9 -7.22 17.89 -10.77
CA LEU A 9 -6.91 17.41 -12.11
C LEU A 9 -7.45 18.47 -13.07
N ASP A 10 -6.62 19.45 -13.37
CA ASP A 10 -6.88 20.32 -14.52
C ASP A 10 -7.15 19.40 -15.71
N ASP A 11 -8.10 19.75 -16.60
CA ASP A 11 -8.47 18.98 -17.80
C ASP A 11 -7.30 18.81 -18.80
N ASP A 12 -6.08 19.09 -18.38
CA ASP A 12 -4.88 18.91 -19.18
C ASP A 12 -4.36 17.46 -19.07
N PRO A 13 -4.55 16.64 -20.10
CA PRO A 13 -4.09 15.26 -20.12
C PRO A 13 -2.55 15.12 -20.08
N GLU A 14 -1.80 16.21 -20.22
CA GLU A 14 -0.34 16.22 -20.12
C GLU A 14 0.16 16.44 -18.68
N THR A 15 -0.73 16.76 -17.73
CA THR A 15 -0.34 16.96 -16.35
C THR A 15 0.05 15.64 -15.67
N ASP A 16 1.28 15.56 -15.18
CA ASP A 16 1.78 14.39 -14.47
C ASP A 16 1.11 14.29 -13.08
N PRO A 17 0.28 13.26 -12.83
CA PRO A 17 -0.44 13.12 -11.57
C PRO A 17 0.46 12.92 -10.36
N PHE A 18 1.69 12.43 -10.54
CA PHE A 18 2.64 12.26 -9.45
C PHE A 18 3.30 13.58 -9.05
N ALA A 19 3.59 14.46 -10.03
CA ALA A 19 4.08 15.81 -9.76
C ALA A 19 3.05 16.67 -9.01
N LEU A 20 1.76 16.47 -9.23
CA LEU A 20 0.67 17.18 -8.52
C LEU A 20 0.62 16.92 -7.02
N MET A 21 1.29 15.88 -6.54
CA MET A 21 1.32 15.53 -5.11
C MET A 21 2.29 16.38 -4.31
N GLU A 22 3.25 17.02 -4.95
CA GLU A 22 4.24 17.86 -4.28
C GLU A 22 3.55 18.97 -3.47
N GLY A 23 3.96 19.13 -2.22
CA GLY A 23 3.43 20.13 -1.29
C GLY A 23 2.02 19.84 -0.76
N LYS A 24 1.37 18.72 -1.13
CA LYS A 24 0.05 18.33 -0.61
C LYS A 24 0.18 17.61 0.73
N LYS A 25 -0.83 17.74 1.59
CA LYS A 25 -0.87 16.98 2.86
C LYS A 25 -1.25 15.55 2.59
N SER A 26 -0.31 14.63 2.80
CA SER A 26 -0.55 13.19 2.61
C SER A 26 -0.99 12.49 3.89
N CYS A 27 -1.92 11.55 3.75
CA CYS A 27 -2.39 10.66 4.81
C CYS A 27 -1.85 9.25 4.56
N HIS A 28 -0.91 8.83 5.40
CA HIS A 28 -0.29 7.51 5.34
C HIS A 28 -1.03 6.51 6.22
N THR A 29 -0.91 5.21 5.92
CA THR A 29 -1.51 4.17 6.76
C THR A 29 -0.73 3.89 8.04
N GLY A 30 0.48 4.42 8.15
CA GLY A 30 1.38 4.31 9.30
C GLY A 30 2.84 4.21 8.88
N TRP A 31 3.72 4.37 9.86
CA TRP A 31 5.16 4.30 9.67
C TRP A 31 5.59 2.94 9.10
N LEU A 32 6.36 2.95 8.03
CA LEU A 32 6.91 1.77 7.31
C LEU A 32 5.87 0.76 6.81
N LYS A 33 4.60 1.18 6.65
CA LYS A 33 3.58 0.31 6.03
C LYS A 33 3.77 0.24 4.52
N SER A 34 3.73 -0.98 3.95
CA SER A 34 4.03 -1.22 2.54
C SER A 34 3.20 -0.35 1.59
N ALA A 35 1.88 -0.51 1.57
CA ALA A 35 1.02 0.18 0.61
C ALA A 35 0.85 1.68 0.89
N GLY A 36 0.94 2.10 2.15
CA GLY A 36 0.73 3.50 2.55
C GLY A 36 2.01 4.33 2.65
N MET A 37 3.19 3.73 2.54
CA MET A 37 4.45 4.46 2.67
C MET A 37 5.58 3.90 1.81
N LEU A 38 5.98 2.62 1.97
CA LEU A 38 7.18 2.10 1.33
C LEU A 38 7.05 2.07 -0.20
N ILE A 39 5.94 1.58 -0.75
CA ILE A 39 5.70 1.54 -2.18
C ILE A 39 5.60 2.96 -2.77
N PRO A 40 4.73 3.85 -2.24
CA PRO A 40 4.64 5.21 -2.76
C PRO A 40 5.97 5.97 -2.72
N MET A 41 6.64 5.96 -1.58
CA MET A 41 7.89 6.69 -1.45
C MET A 41 9.02 6.09 -2.27
N GLY A 42 9.13 4.75 -2.30
CA GLY A 42 10.10 4.08 -3.13
C GLY A 42 9.90 4.36 -4.63
N TYR A 43 8.63 4.44 -5.07
CA TYR A 43 8.30 4.84 -6.44
C TYR A 43 8.68 6.31 -6.70
N LEU A 44 8.27 7.24 -5.84
CA LEU A 44 8.53 8.66 -6.00
C LEU A 44 10.04 8.97 -6.00
N ILE A 45 10.80 8.34 -5.11
CA ILE A 45 12.26 8.49 -5.05
C ILE A 45 12.92 7.87 -6.28
N GLY A 46 12.55 6.62 -6.62
CA GLY A 46 13.16 5.88 -7.73
C GLY A 46 12.90 6.51 -9.10
N ASN A 47 11.81 7.28 -9.27
CA ASN A 47 11.49 8.00 -10.49
C ASN A 47 11.88 9.49 -10.45
N GLY A 48 12.55 9.94 -9.38
CA GLY A 48 13.09 11.30 -9.30
C GLY A 48 12.06 12.39 -8.97
N TYR A 49 10.87 12.03 -8.48
CA TYR A 49 9.89 13.00 -7.97
C TYR A 49 10.26 13.54 -6.61
N ALA A 50 10.77 12.68 -5.74
CA ALA A 50 11.19 13.04 -4.38
C ALA A 50 12.71 12.84 -4.20
N GLU A 51 13.40 13.84 -3.67
CA GLU A 51 14.80 13.76 -3.29
C GLU A 51 14.92 13.29 -1.83
N VAL A 52 15.87 12.37 -1.56
CA VAL A 52 16.14 11.91 -0.19
C VAL A 52 16.69 13.05 0.65
N VAL A 53 16.04 13.33 1.77
CA VAL A 53 16.47 14.34 2.74
C VAL A 53 17.11 13.66 3.95
N GLY A 54 18.40 13.90 4.16
CA GLY A 54 19.18 13.28 5.24
C GLY A 54 20.14 12.23 4.73
N ASP A 55 20.54 11.30 5.62
CA ASP A 55 21.45 10.21 5.28
C ASP A 55 20.69 9.09 4.56
N PRO A 56 21.06 8.73 3.31
CA PRO A 56 20.37 7.67 2.57
C PRO A 56 20.51 6.27 3.18
N GLU A 57 21.46 6.07 4.11
CA GLU A 57 21.64 4.81 4.84
C GLU A 57 20.79 4.71 6.13
N GLU A 58 20.10 5.81 6.50
CA GLU A 58 19.31 5.88 7.72
C GLU A 58 17.80 5.89 7.43
N ILE A 59 17.06 4.94 8.05
CA ILE A 59 15.61 4.81 7.82
C ILE A 59 14.81 6.04 8.27
N GLU A 60 15.29 6.79 9.26
CA GLU A 60 14.65 8.01 9.74
C GLU A 60 14.67 9.14 8.71
N SER A 61 15.57 9.10 7.72
CA SER A 61 15.60 10.02 6.59
C SER A 61 14.35 9.92 5.72
N LEU A 62 13.65 8.78 5.74
CA LEU A 62 12.36 8.63 5.06
C LEU A 62 11.32 9.62 5.58
N ARG A 63 11.26 9.87 6.90
CA ARG A 63 10.30 10.82 7.47
C ARG A 63 10.56 12.25 6.98
N ALA A 64 11.82 12.67 6.97
CA ALA A 64 12.21 13.97 6.44
C ALA A 64 11.93 14.07 4.93
N THR A 65 12.15 13.01 4.18
CA THR A 65 11.86 12.93 2.74
C THR A 65 10.36 13.07 2.47
N VAL A 66 9.51 12.36 3.23
CA VAL A 66 8.04 12.48 3.13
C VAL A 66 7.59 13.92 3.36
N THR A 67 8.02 14.55 4.45
CA THR A 67 7.60 15.91 4.80
C THR A 67 8.21 16.98 3.90
N SER A 68 9.31 16.69 3.21
CA SER A 68 9.90 17.58 2.21
C SER A 68 9.17 17.53 0.87
N PHE A 69 8.79 16.33 0.41
CA PHE A 69 8.05 16.17 -0.86
C PHE A 69 6.58 16.55 -0.71
N PHE A 70 5.92 16.01 0.29
CA PHE A 70 4.56 16.39 0.64
C PHE A 70 4.56 17.68 1.50
N HIS A 71 3.65 17.81 2.40
CA HIS A 71 3.59 18.94 3.33
C HIS A 71 4.13 18.54 4.71
N GLU A 72 4.68 19.50 5.47
CA GLU A 72 5.20 19.24 6.83
C GLU A 72 4.14 18.71 7.81
N ASP A 73 2.85 19.04 7.58
CA ASP A 73 1.70 18.53 8.33
C ASP A 73 1.15 17.19 7.78
N SER A 74 1.89 16.48 6.94
CA SER A 74 1.46 15.16 6.45
C SER A 74 1.27 14.18 7.60
N GLU A 75 0.16 13.42 7.59
CA GLU A 75 -0.18 12.49 8.66
C GLU A 75 0.54 11.15 8.46
N ILE A 76 1.52 10.88 9.33
CA ILE A 76 2.22 9.60 9.42
C ILE A 76 1.87 8.98 10.79
N PRO A 77 0.73 8.29 10.90
CA PRO A 77 0.21 7.91 12.20
C PRO A 77 1.02 6.79 12.85
N GLU A 78 1.13 6.87 14.16
CA GLU A 78 1.53 5.73 14.98
C GLU A 78 0.36 4.72 15.06
N GLY A 79 0.69 3.46 15.33
CA GLY A 79 -0.31 2.42 15.44
C GLY A 79 -1.37 2.71 16.52
N GLY A 80 -2.63 2.44 16.21
CA GLY A 80 -3.75 2.61 17.14
C GLY A 80 -4.36 4.02 17.20
N THR A 81 -3.87 4.99 16.41
CA THR A 81 -4.53 6.29 16.28
C THR A 81 -5.74 6.22 15.36
N GLN A 82 -6.60 7.25 15.40
CA GLN A 82 -7.80 7.31 14.55
C GLN A 82 -7.50 7.37 13.05
N TYR A 83 -6.28 7.74 12.67
CA TYR A 83 -5.83 7.86 11.28
C TYR A 83 -4.95 6.70 10.84
N SER A 84 -4.69 5.70 11.69
CA SER A 84 -3.89 4.52 11.35
C SER A 84 -4.65 3.50 10.49
N GLY A 85 -3.93 2.79 9.63
CA GLY A 85 -4.48 1.80 8.71
C GLY A 85 -5.21 2.43 7.52
N TYR A 86 -5.77 1.58 6.65
CA TYR A 86 -6.47 2.04 5.44
C TYR A 86 -7.68 2.92 5.75
N LYS A 87 -8.52 2.47 6.68
CA LYS A 87 -9.71 3.22 7.12
C LYS A 87 -9.33 4.57 7.70
N GLY A 88 -8.25 4.62 8.50
CA GLY A 88 -7.75 5.84 9.12
C GLY A 88 -7.20 6.83 8.11
N ALA A 89 -6.41 6.38 7.13
CA ALA A 89 -5.89 7.23 6.07
C ALA A 89 -7.00 7.81 5.18
N LEU A 90 -8.04 7.01 4.86
CA LEU A 90 -9.24 7.51 4.17
C LEU A 90 -9.94 8.60 5.01
N LYS A 91 -10.19 8.33 6.29
CA LYS A 91 -10.81 9.30 7.20
C LYS A 91 -10.01 10.61 7.26
N CYS A 92 -8.68 10.53 7.36
CA CYS A 92 -7.78 11.68 7.36
C CYS A 92 -8.04 12.58 6.13
N MET A 93 -8.04 12.00 4.93
CA MET A 93 -8.31 12.73 3.69
C MET A 93 -9.77 13.24 3.62
N MET A 94 -10.74 12.40 3.86
CA MET A 94 -12.17 12.74 3.68
C MET A 94 -12.67 13.77 4.68
N THR A 95 -12.09 13.85 5.87
CA THR A 95 -12.40 14.90 6.85
C THR A 95 -11.63 16.21 6.63
N GLY A 96 -10.76 16.28 5.60
CA GLY A 96 -9.97 17.48 5.28
C GLY A 96 -8.76 17.70 6.17
N HIS A 97 -8.32 16.69 6.92
CA HIS A 97 -7.06 16.73 7.65
C HIS A 97 -5.86 16.62 6.70
N GLY A 98 -6.02 15.91 5.58
CA GLY A 98 -5.08 15.86 4.47
C GLY A 98 -5.78 15.91 3.11
N ASP A 99 -4.99 16.05 2.06
CA ASP A 99 -5.44 16.18 0.67
C ASP A 99 -5.42 14.84 -0.07
N ILE A 100 -4.49 13.96 0.28
CA ILE A 100 -4.21 12.69 -0.41
C ILE A 100 -4.21 11.53 0.59
N ALA A 101 -4.87 10.41 0.26
CA ALA A 101 -4.76 9.17 1.02
C ALA A 101 -3.95 8.13 0.25
N LEU A 102 -2.85 7.65 0.83
CA LEU A 102 -2.00 6.61 0.28
C LEU A 102 -2.51 5.25 0.80
N VAL A 103 -3.41 4.64 0.04
CA VAL A 103 -4.15 3.42 0.42
C VAL A 103 -4.17 2.43 -0.76
N LYS A 104 -4.60 1.19 -0.51
CA LYS A 104 -4.89 0.24 -1.59
C LYS A 104 -6.11 0.72 -2.41
N ASP A 105 -6.18 0.33 -3.66
CA ASP A 105 -7.22 0.70 -4.61
C ASP A 105 -8.64 0.34 -4.15
N THR A 106 -8.78 -0.80 -3.48
CA THR A 106 -10.06 -1.30 -2.95
C THR A 106 -10.50 -0.62 -1.65
N ALA A 107 -9.70 0.32 -1.08
CA ALA A 107 -9.99 0.86 0.25
C ALA A 107 -11.31 1.66 0.31
N TYR A 108 -11.63 2.45 -0.71
CA TYR A 108 -12.90 3.19 -0.76
C TYR A 108 -14.08 2.23 -0.70
N ARG A 109 -14.11 1.25 -1.59
CA ARG A 109 -15.15 0.22 -1.65
C ARG A 109 -15.32 -0.51 -0.32
N LEU A 110 -14.24 -0.89 0.34
CA LEU A 110 -14.28 -1.65 1.59
C LEU A 110 -14.80 -0.87 2.80
N TYR A 111 -14.71 0.45 2.78
CA TYR A 111 -15.00 1.25 3.97
C TYR A 111 -16.06 2.33 3.76
N CYS A 112 -16.39 2.65 2.51
CA CYS A 112 -17.33 3.71 2.17
C CYS A 112 -18.41 3.30 1.18
N ASP A 113 -18.23 2.23 0.39
CA ASP A 113 -19.18 1.79 -0.64
C ASP A 113 -19.16 0.25 -0.74
N GLU A 114 -19.66 -0.42 0.31
CA GLU A 114 -19.68 -1.89 0.40
C GLU A 114 -20.63 -2.52 -0.64
N ASN A 115 -21.68 -1.79 -1.03
CA ASN A 115 -22.65 -2.24 -2.03
C ASN A 115 -22.19 -2.04 -3.49
N GLU A 116 -21.08 -1.35 -3.72
CA GLU A 116 -20.49 -1.10 -5.05
C GLU A 116 -21.45 -0.37 -6.01
N ASP A 117 -22.26 0.56 -5.49
CA ASP A 117 -23.22 1.35 -6.28
C ASP A 117 -22.83 2.84 -6.40
N ASP A 118 -21.58 3.19 -6.04
CA ASP A 118 -21.03 4.53 -5.99
C ASP A 118 -21.74 5.49 -5.02
N VAL A 119 -22.61 4.97 -4.13
CA VAL A 119 -23.28 5.72 -3.07
C VAL A 119 -22.67 5.32 -1.73
N PRO A 120 -22.11 6.27 -0.95
CA PRO A 120 -21.53 5.94 0.34
C PRO A 120 -22.54 5.31 1.30
N ASP A 121 -22.26 4.09 1.75
CA ASP A 121 -23.02 3.35 2.77
C ASP A 121 -22.22 3.17 4.07
N GLY A 122 -21.01 3.73 4.11
CA GLY A 122 -20.08 3.69 5.22
C GLY A 122 -20.36 4.77 6.30
N PRO A 123 -19.35 5.08 7.12
CA PRO A 123 -19.45 6.13 8.14
C PRO A 123 -19.73 7.52 7.56
N ASP A 124 -20.35 8.41 8.37
CA ASP A 124 -20.74 9.78 8.01
C ASP A 124 -19.61 10.68 7.44
N TRP A 125 -18.35 10.29 7.61
CA TRP A 125 -17.21 11.01 7.05
C TRP A 125 -16.85 10.58 5.63
N CYS A 126 -17.47 9.54 5.08
CA CYS A 126 -17.25 9.14 3.70
C CYS A 126 -17.81 10.20 2.74
N LEU A 127 -16.99 10.56 1.75
CA LEU A 127 -17.39 11.46 0.67
C LEU A 127 -18.00 10.66 -0.49
N ASP A 128 -18.83 11.33 -1.29
CA ASP A 128 -19.34 10.76 -2.53
C ASP A 128 -18.19 10.42 -3.48
N ARG A 129 -18.38 9.42 -4.32
CA ARG A 129 -17.36 8.96 -5.27
C ARG A 129 -16.92 10.07 -6.22
N ASP A 130 -17.83 10.97 -6.58
CA ASP A 130 -17.60 12.12 -7.47
C ASP A 130 -16.73 13.22 -6.81
N ASP A 131 -16.65 13.25 -5.49
CA ASP A 131 -15.82 14.21 -4.74
C ASP A 131 -14.36 13.77 -4.59
N ILE A 132 -14.01 12.59 -5.06
CA ILE A 132 -12.68 12.01 -4.96
C ILE A 132 -12.16 11.57 -6.32
N VAL A 133 -10.83 11.64 -6.49
CA VAL A 133 -10.15 11.18 -7.69
C VAL A 133 -9.21 10.03 -7.34
N MET A 134 -9.27 8.96 -8.12
CA MET A 134 -8.31 7.87 -8.04
C MET A 134 -7.12 8.16 -8.93
N LEU A 135 -5.97 8.38 -8.34
CA LEU A 135 -4.72 8.56 -9.05
C LEU A 135 -4.09 7.22 -9.47
N PRO A 136 -3.16 7.20 -10.44
CA PRO A 136 -2.48 5.99 -10.87
C PRO A 136 -1.82 5.24 -9.71
N SER A 137 -1.68 3.93 -9.86
CA SER A 137 -1.02 3.07 -8.87
C SER A 137 0.49 3.28 -8.88
N PHE A 138 1.10 3.29 -7.71
CA PHE A 138 2.57 3.26 -7.54
C PHE A 138 3.18 1.87 -7.75
N GLY A 139 2.37 0.83 -7.77
CA GLY A 139 2.81 -0.56 -7.85
C GLY A 139 1.90 -1.49 -7.05
N GLN A 140 2.32 -2.72 -6.90
CA GLN A 140 1.58 -3.76 -6.21
C GLN A 140 2.37 -4.26 -4.99
N ALA A 141 1.67 -4.46 -3.88
CA ALA A 141 2.21 -5.23 -2.77
C ALA A 141 2.04 -6.72 -3.09
N PRO A 142 3.06 -7.56 -2.83
CA PRO A 142 2.92 -8.99 -2.98
C PRO A 142 1.86 -9.54 -2.02
N SER A 143 1.24 -10.65 -2.40
CA SER A 143 0.31 -11.38 -1.54
C SER A 143 1.05 -11.97 -0.32
N HIS A 144 0.32 -12.56 0.62
CA HIS A 144 0.92 -13.21 1.79
C HIS A 144 1.56 -14.55 1.37
N PRO A 145 2.90 -14.73 1.49
CA PRO A 145 3.53 -15.99 1.16
C PRO A 145 3.49 -16.98 2.33
N VAL A 146 3.43 -18.26 2.02
CA VAL A 146 3.82 -19.31 2.96
C VAL A 146 5.30 -19.60 2.72
N MET A 147 6.12 -19.32 3.72
CA MET A 147 7.57 -19.46 3.64
C MET A 147 8.06 -20.60 4.54
N TYR A 148 9.19 -21.21 4.17
CA TYR A 148 9.86 -22.22 4.98
C TYR A 148 11.33 -21.89 5.16
N ASP A 149 11.93 -22.42 6.23
CA ASP A 149 13.36 -22.31 6.49
C ASP A 149 14.06 -23.62 6.05
N PRO A 150 14.88 -23.61 5.00
CA PRO A 150 15.57 -24.79 4.50
C PRO A 150 16.59 -25.39 5.51
N ALA A 151 16.99 -24.64 6.52
CA ALA A 151 17.85 -25.17 7.58
C ALA A 151 17.06 -26.03 8.61
N ARG A 152 15.72 -25.89 8.64
CA ARG A 152 14.84 -26.56 9.61
C ARG A 152 13.88 -27.58 8.99
N MET A 153 13.71 -27.53 7.70
CA MET A 153 12.77 -28.40 6.97
C MET A 153 13.48 -29.03 5.78
N ASP A 154 13.43 -30.35 5.68
CA ASP A 154 13.96 -31.06 4.53
C ASP A 154 13.06 -30.87 3.30
N SER A 155 13.65 -31.09 2.11
CA SER A 155 12.96 -30.85 0.84
C SER A 155 11.76 -31.77 0.60
N GLU A 156 11.75 -32.98 1.15
CA GLU A 156 10.64 -33.94 1.00
C GLU A 156 9.42 -33.44 1.78
N THR A 157 9.61 -33.05 3.04
CA THR A 157 8.57 -32.46 3.88
C THR A 157 8.03 -31.15 3.26
N MET A 158 8.92 -30.29 2.74
CA MET A 158 8.52 -29.04 2.09
C MET A 158 7.62 -29.31 0.88
N LEU A 159 8.00 -30.26 0.00
CA LEU A 159 7.20 -30.60 -1.18
C LEU A 159 5.84 -31.18 -0.79
N MET A 160 5.78 -32.04 0.23
CA MET A 160 4.51 -32.56 0.73
C MET A 160 3.57 -31.45 1.23
N ILE A 161 4.09 -30.46 1.95
CA ILE A 161 3.30 -29.31 2.41
C ILE A 161 2.86 -28.45 1.22
N GLN A 162 3.76 -28.18 0.28
CA GLN A 162 3.44 -27.41 -0.93
C GLN A 162 2.32 -28.09 -1.74
N ASP A 163 2.43 -29.41 -1.99
CA ASP A 163 1.41 -30.18 -2.71
C ASP A 163 0.07 -30.15 -1.98
N ALA A 164 0.07 -30.28 -0.65
CA ALA A 164 -1.14 -30.22 0.16
C ALA A 164 -1.82 -28.83 0.11
N LEU A 165 -1.04 -27.75 0.14
CA LEU A 165 -1.55 -26.39 0.04
C LEU A 165 -2.11 -26.10 -1.36
N LEU A 166 -1.42 -26.54 -2.41
CA LEU A 166 -1.88 -26.39 -3.80
C LEU A 166 -3.17 -27.19 -4.05
N ALA A 167 -3.30 -28.37 -3.44
CA ALA A 167 -4.50 -29.19 -3.55
C ALA A 167 -5.77 -28.55 -2.94
N LEU A 168 -5.63 -27.55 -2.05
CA LEU A 168 -6.79 -26.79 -1.55
C LEU A 168 -7.51 -26.03 -2.67
N ASP A 169 -6.81 -25.71 -3.76
CA ASP A 169 -7.39 -25.02 -4.91
C ASP A 169 -8.18 -25.97 -5.85
N ASP A 170 -8.06 -27.27 -5.66
CA ASP A 170 -8.70 -28.27 -6.52
C ASP A 170 -10.19 -28.53 -6.19
N ASP A 171 -10.64 -28.14 -5.00
CA ASP A 171 -12.02 -28.33 -4.58
C ASP A 171 -12.68 -27.06 -4.01
N SER A 172 -14.03 -27.09 -3.89
CA SER A 172 -14.79 -25.92 -3.46
C SER A 172 -14.62 -25.59 -1.97
N GLU A 173 -14.45 -26.60 -1.12
CA GLU A 173 -14.27 -26.40 0.34
C GLU A 173 -12.89 -25.82 0.62
N GLY A 174 -11.86 -26.32 -0.08
CA GLY A 174 -10.51 -25.79 -0.01
C GLY A 174 -10.44 -24.30 -0.43
N ARG A 175 -11.09 -23.93 -1.54
CA ARG A 175 -11.19 -22.55 -2.00
C ARG A 175 -11.93 -21.65 -1.01
N GLU A 176 -13.01 -22.13 -0.39
CA GLU A 176 -13.72 -21.41 0.64
C GLU A 176 -12.81 -21.12 1.85
N ILE A 177 -12.06 -22.12 2.31
CA ILE A 177 -11.08 -21.95 3.39
C ILE A 177 -9.99 -20.93 3.02
N LEU A 178 -9.43 -21.00 1.81
CA LEU A 178 -8.42 -20.05 1.34
C LEU A 178 -8.96 -18.62 1.28
N ASN A 179 -10.20 -18.44 0.83
CA ASN A 179 -10.86 -17.16 0.80
C ASN A 179 -11.11 -16.62 2.22
N ASP A 180 -11.65 -17.43 3.11
CA ASP A 180 -12.02 -17.01 4.47
C ASP A 180 -10.79 -16.70 5.33
N VAL A 181 -9.73 -17.48 5.22
CA VAL A 181 -8.53 -17.36 6.07
C VAL A 181 -7.51 -16.38 5.50
N LEU A 182 -7.28 -16.42 4.18
CA LEU A 182 -6.22 -15.67 3.51
C LEU A 182 -6.74 -14.59 2.56
N ASN A 183 -8.05 -14.52 2.34
CA ASN A 183 -8.69 -13.63 1.36
C ASN A 183 -8.04 -13.76 -0.03
N THR A 184 -7.85 -15.01 -0.48
CA THR A 184 -7.26 -15.34 -1.78
C THR A 184 -8.11 -16.36 -2.52
N ALA A 185 -8.11 -16.28 -3.85
CA ALA A 185 -8.85 -17.18 -4.73
C ALA A 185 -8.12 -18.51 -4.96
N GLY A 186 -6.85 -18.62 -4.60
CA GLY A 186 -6.03 -19.80 -4.81
C GLY A 186 -4.59 -19.61 -4.37
N MET A 187 -3.77 -20.65 -4.57
CA MET A 187 -2.34 -20.64 -4.24
C MET A 187 -1.51 -21.09 -5.45
N VAL A 188 -0.32 -20.52 -5.55
CA VAL A 188 0.67 -20.89 -6.58
C VAL A 188 2.03 -21.12 -5.95
N ALA A 189 2.80 -22.08 -6.47
CA ALA A 189 4.21 -22.21 -6.14
C ALA A 189 4.96 -21.03 -6.76
N SER A 190 5.83 -20.36 -5.99
CA SER A 190 6.61 -19.23 -6.45
C SER A 190 7.98 -19.20 -5.78
N THR A 191 8.92 -18.54 -6.40
CA THR A 191 10.21 -18.20 -5.79
C THR A 191 10.14 -16.84 -5.10
N ALA A 192 11.09 -16.52 -4.22
CA ALA A 192 11.17 -15.21 -3.57
C ALA A 192 11.29 -14.08 -4.62
N ASP A 193 12.09 -14.28 -5.67
CA ASP A 193 12.29 -13.27 -6.71
C ASP A 193 11.01 -13.04 -7.53
N GLU A 194 10.30 -14.09 -7.91
CA GLU A 194 9.02 -13.97 -8.62
C GLU A 194 7.95 -13.32 -7.74
N HIS A 195 7.89 -13.71 -6.46
CA HIS A 195 6.88 -13.21 -5.53
C HIS A 195 7.09 -11.73 -5.18
N LEU A 196 8.33 -11.32 -4.92
CA LEU A 196 8.67 -9.94 -4.57
C LEU A 196 8.66 -9.00 -5.78
N GLY A 197 9.11 -9.47 -6.96
CA GLY A 197 9.03 -8.75 -8.22
C GLY A 197 9.35 -7.26 -8.12
N THR A 198 8.50 -6.43 -8.71
CA THR A 198 8.63 -4.97 -8.71
C THR A 198 8.48 -4.32 -7.33
N TYR A 199 7.94 -5.03 -6.34
CA TYR A 199 7.88 -4.54 -4.95
C TYR A 199 9.29 -4.34 -4.38
N SER A 200 10.19 -5.31 -4.61
CA SER A 200 11.58 -5.22 -4.18
C SER A 200 12.29 -4.01 -4.80
N ASP A 201 12.06 -3.77 -6.09
CA ASP A 201 12.65 -2.63 -6.80
C ASP A 201 12.19 -1.29 -6.21
N ALA A 202 10.89 -1.13 -5.99
CA ALA A 202 10.34 0.08 -5.40
C ALA A 202 10.86 0.29 -3.97
N VAL A 203 10.78 -0.71 -3.12
CA VAL A 203 11.17 -0.61 -1.70
C VAL A 203 12.68 -0.38 -1.54
N SER A 204 13.51 -0.89 -2.46
CA SER A 204 14.97 -0.68 -2.40
C SER A 204 15.40 0.78 -2.55
N ASN A 205 14.56 1.66 -3.09
CA ASN A 205 14.81 3.10 -3.19
C ASN A 205 14.55 3.86 -1.88
N VAL A 206 13.91 3.21 -0.89
CA VAL A 206 13.62 3.83 0.41
C VAL A 206 14.92 3.94 1.22
N PRO A 207 15.28 5.13 1.75
CA PRO A 207 16.52 5.30 2.51
C PRO A 207 16.57 4.36 3.72
N GLY A 208 17.74 3.76 3.95
CA GLY A 208 18.02 2.89 5.09
C GLY A 208 17.20 1.60 5.20
N ILE A 209 16.34 1.27 4.22
CA ILE A 209 15.43 0.14 4.31
C ILE A 209 16.16 -1.21 4.43
N ARG A 210 17.25 -1.39 3.70
CA ARG A 210 18.04 -2.63 3.74
C ARG A 210 18.60 -2.87 5.14
N ALA A 211 19.28 -1.89 5.72
CA ALA A 211 19.85 -1.97 7.06
C ALA A 211 18.76 -2.13 8.13
N TYR A 212 17.56 -1.62 7.88
CA TYR A 212 16.41 -1.79 8.77
C TYR A 212 15.87 -3.23 8.77
N LEU A 213 15.78 -3.87 7.59
CA LEU A 213 15.25 -5.24 7.43
C LEU A 213 16.26 -6.33 7.85
N GLU A 214 17.56 -6.03 7.89
CA GLU A 214 18.62 -6.96 8.29
C GLU A 214 18.86 -7.02 9.82
N LYS A 215 18.13 -6.23 10.63
CA LYS A 215 18.18 -6.24 12.11
C LYS A 215 17.32 -7.35 12.68
#